data_da18d74d8d1c713c461e2e4f5e3040cd
#
_entry.id   da18d74d8d1c713c461e2e4f5e3040cd
#
_cell.length_a   1.000
_cell.length_b   1.000
_cell.length_c   1.000
_cell.angle_alpha   90.00
_cell.angle_beta   90.00
_cell.angle_gamma   90.00
#
_symmetry.space_group_name_H-M   'P 1'
#
loop_
_entity.id
_entity.type
_entity.pdbx_description
1 polymer ?
#
loop_
_entity_poly.entity_id
_entity_poly.type
_entity_poly.pdbx_seq_one_letter_code
_entity_poly.pdbx_strand_id
1 'polypeptide(L)'
;MKKFLFWIFFVGFLCVGCENVQLSVENQSSDIKQLSSSYVGKKVSFACWNVQTFFDAKTDGTEYDEFKKSDSWNSGKYCKRLERLCEVMKSLNSDVIVLEEIESISVVQDISNYLVDGKWDKSKNWNYVCFARNKGTSIGCAVFSRYPVKKLLIHNLDIRVQKVKQPSCRPLMQVTINIDEKDLVLFVNHWKSKSGGEIETEIWRDWQEALLGERLVCDFSFSEKNAYVLCGDFNRSVEDFVCNFDRKPECTDANVALRAFGHEKSNFVCVYSPWFDFSTEKGSYFYNGNWERIDNIFSFGSLKISEFMVESDGKLVKEDGSPFKYSIYNGEGYSDHFPLVCNLLL
;
A
#
# COMPACT_ATOMS: atom_id res chain seq x y z
N MET A 1 -30.50 -39.59 -34.05
CA MET A 1 -29.14 -39.66 -33.55
C MET A 1 -28.26 -38.78 -34.42
N LYS A 2 -27.97 -37.57 -34.02
CA LYS A 2 -26.97 -36.69 -34.62
C LYS A 2 -26.04 -36.22 -33.50
N LYS A 3 -24.78 -36.66 -33.54
CA LYS A 3 -23.72 -36.25 -32.64
C LYS A 3 -23.25 -34.86 -33.05
N PHE A 4 -23.36 -33.90 -32.17
CA PHE A 4 -22.69 -32.59 -32.31
C PHE A 4 -21.31 -32.68 -31.68
N LEU A 5 -20.28 -32.53 -32.49
CA LEU A 5 -18.88 -32.35 -32.06
C LEU A 5 -18.69 -30.88 -31.71
N PHE A 6 -18.37 -30.59 -30.45
CA PHE A 6 -17.88 -29.29 -30.05
C PHE A 6 -16.37 -29.23 -30.25
N TRP A 7 -15.95 -28.35 -31.15
CA TRP A 7 -14.55 -27.96 -31.29
C TRP A 7 -14.24 -26.87 -30.28
N ILE A 8 -13.38 -27.17 -29.28
CA ILE A 8 -12.80 -26.19 -28.39
C ILE A 8 -11.53 -25.69 -29.06
N PHE A 9 -11.53 -24.45 -29.51
CA PHE A 9 -10.33 -23.76 -29.94
C PHE A 9 -9.51 -23.38 -28.69
N PHE A 10 -8.45 -24.12 -28.44
CA PHE A 10 -7.38 -23.73 -27.52
C PHE A 10 -6.51 -22.71 -28.26
N VAL A 11 -6.61 -21.45 -27.90
CA VAL A 11 -5.60 -20.45 -28.25
C VAL A 11 -4.47 -20.62 -27.25
N GLY A 12 -3.50 -21.45 -27.63
CA GLY A 12 -2.25 -21.58 -26.89
C GLY A 12 -1.42 -20.32 -27.08
N PHE A 13 -1.31 -19.50 -26.04
CA PHE A 13 -0.20 -18.58 -25.93
C PHE A 13 1.04 -19.40 -25.59
N LEU A 14 1.92 -19.58 -26.55
CA LEU A 14 3.27 -20.11 -26.36
C LEU A 14 4.07 -19.09 -25.53
N CYS A 15 4.09 -19.27 -24.22
CA CYS A 15 5.18 -18.77 -23.41
C CYS A 15 6.39 -19.69 -23.61
N VAL A 16 7.30 -19.26 -24.45
CA VAL A 16 8.59 -19.92 -24.63
C VAL A 16 9.40 -19.71 -23.36
N GLY A 17 9.74 -20.82 -22.69
CA GLY A 17 10.86 -20.92 -21.76
C GLY A 17 10.62 -20.41 -20.35
N CYS A 18 9.84 -21.15 -19.55
CA CYS A 18 10.10 -21.25 -18.12
C CYS A 18 10.73 -22.61 -17.85
N GLU A 19 12.05 -22.69 -17.95
CA GLU A 19 12.79 -23.77 -17.32
C GLU A 19 12.60 -23.65 -15.81
N ASN A 20 12.41 -24.78 -15.14
CA ASN A 20 12.26 -24.90 -13.70
C ASN A 20 13.44 -24.22 -13.01
N VAL A 21 13.22 -23.00 -12.48
CA VAL A 21 14.18 -22.36 -11.59
C VAL A 21 14.03 -23.03 -10.23
N GLN A 22 14.87 -24.01 -9.99
CA GLN A 22 15.07 -24.57 -8.66
C GLN A 22 15.86 -23.55 -7.85
N LEU A 23 15.17 -22.82 -6.96
CA LEU A 23 15.81 -21.92 -6.00
C LEU A 23 16.59 -22.77 -4.98
N SER A 24 17.89 -22.95 -5.21
CA SER A 24 18.79 -23.46 -4.19
C SER A 24 19.16 -22.33 -3.24
N VAL A 25 18.51 -22.27 -2.10
CA VAL A 25 18.96 -21.45 -0.97
C VAL A 25 19.95 -22.31 -0.18
N GLU A 26 21.22 -21.95 -0.20
CA GLU A 26 22.22 -22.55 0.68
C GLU A 26 21.86 -22.23 2.13
N ASN A 27 21.74 -23.30 2.93
CA ASN A 27 21.58 -23.25 4.38
C ASN A 27 22.76 -22.52 5.02
N GLN A 28 22.53 -21.32 5.54
CA GLN A 28 23.40 -20.73 6.55
C GLN A 28 22.74 -20.86 7.92
N SER A 29 23.23 -21.82 8.67
CA SER A 29 22.90 -22.07 10.07
C SER A 29 23.33 -20.90 10.95
N SER A 30 22.43 -20.52 11.83
CA SER A 30 22.59 -19.95 13.16
C SER A 30 24.00 -19.51 13.58
N ASP A 31 24.24 -18.20 13.55
CA ASP A 31 25.04 -17.49 14.56
C ASP A 31 24.52 -16.05 14.65
N ILE A 32 23.66 -15.83 15.64
CA ILE A 32 23.28 -14.47 16.07
C ILE A 32 24.47 -13.90 16.84
N LYS A 33 25.48 -13.46 16.13
CA LYS A 33 26.44 -12.49 16.64
C LYS A 33 25.89 -11.11 16.34
N GLN A 34 25.75 -10.29 17.38
CA GLN A 34 25.63 -8.84 17.26
C GLN A 34 26.70 -8.34 16.29
N LEU A 35 26.34 -8.22 15.04
CA LEU A 35 27.12 -7.52 14.03
C LEU A 35 26.62 -6.07 14.00
N SER A 36 27.28 -5.22 14.79
CA SER A 36 27.44 -3.82 14.44
C SER A 36 28.31 -3.73 13.18
N SER A 37 27.85 -4.27 12.07
CA SER A 37 28.44 -4.01 10.78
C SER A 37 27.81 -2.73 10.25
N SER A 38 28.61 -1.71 10.04
CA SER A 38 28.26 -0.51 9.30
C SER A 38 27.64 -0.95 7.97
N TYR A 39 26.30 -0.87 7.88
CA TYR A 39 25.59 -1.12 6.64
C TYR A 39 26.00 -0.04 5.65
N VAL A 40 26.69 -0.42 4.58
CA VAL A 40 27.21 0.49 3.54
C VAL A 40 26.11 0.87 2.53
N GLY A 41 24.86 0.49 2.77
CA GLY A 41 23.73 0.78 1.89
C GLY A 41 23.11 2.15 2.09
N LYS A 42 22.30 2.58 1.13
CA LYS A 42 21.52 3.83 1.21
C LYS A 42 20.34 3.63 2.17
N LYS A 43 20.23 4.53 3.16
CA LYS A 43 19.06 4.63 4.04
C LYS A 43 18.07 5.63 3.43
N VAL A 44 16.82 5.22 3.29
CA VAL A 44 15.70 6.02 2.72
C VAL A 44 14.56 6.01 3.73
N SER A 45 14.16 7.17 4.20
CA SER A 45 13.00 7.30 5.08
C SER A 45 11.70 7.18 4.29
N PHE A 46 10.79 6.38 4.80
CA PHE A 46 9.55 6.01 4.12
C PHE A 46 8.33 6.19 5.05
N ALA A 47 7.23 6.70 4.49
CA ALA A 47 5.95 6.79 5.19
C ALA A 47 4.81 6.32 4.29
N CYS A 48 3.78 5.71 4.92
CA CYS A 48 2.56 5.27 4.28
C CYS A 48 1.37 5.66 5.15
N TRP A 49 0.34 6.30 4.58
CA TRP A 49 -0.78 6.82 5.36
C TRP A 49 -2.08 6.88 4.58
N ASN A 50 -3.10 6.20 5.07
CA ASN A 50 -4.48 6.43 4.66
C ASN A 50 -4.97 7.73 5.31
N VAL A 51 -5.28 8.75 4.49
CA VAL A 51 -5.64 10.10 4.95
C VAL A 51 -7.14 10.31 5.09
N GLN A 52 -7.92 9.25 5.07
CA GLN A 52 -9.39 9.23 5.23
C GLN A 52 -10.10 10.18 4.24
N THR A 53 -10.65 9.64 3.15
CA THR A 53 -11.57 10.34 2.24
C THR A 53 -11.20 11.81 1.95
N PHE A 54 -10.00 12.03 1.42
CA PHE A 54 -9.48 13.38 1.19
C PHE A 54 -10.05 13.96 -0.11
N PHE A 55 -11.27 14.51 0.00
CA PHE A 55 -11.97 15.16 -1.10
C PHE A 55 -11.64 16.65 -1.16
N ASP A 56 -11.66 17.23 -2.37
CA ASP A 56 -11.63 18.68 -2.55
C ASP A 56 -13.04 19.30 -2.31
N ALA A 57 -13.17 20.60 -2.47
CA ALA A 57 -14.45 21.28 -2.27
C ALA A 57 -15.24 21.46 -3.57
N LYS A 58 -14.88 20.75 -4.63
CA LYS A 58 -15.59 20.74 -5.92
C LYS A 58 -16.32 19.42 -6.06
N THR A 59 -17.57 19.45 -6.50
CA THR A 59 -18.35 18.24 -6.68
C THR A 59 -18.30 17.80 -8.13
N ASP A 60 -17.66 16.65 -8.41
CA ASP A 60 -17.61 16.02 -9.74
C ASP A 60 -18.60 14.86 -9.88
N GLY A 61 -19.28 14.49 -8.79
CA GLY A 61 -20.29 13.43 -8.74
C GLY A 61 -19.74 12.08 -8.31
N THR A 62 -18.43 11.94 -8.09
CA THR A 62 -17.79 10.67 -7.66
C THR A 62 -17.61 10.59 -6.15
N GLU A 63 -17.75 11.69 -5.42
CA GLU A 63 -17.57 11.78 -3.97
C GLU A 63 -18.57 10.90 -3.22
N TYR A 64 -18.29 10.63 -1.97
CA TYR A 64 -19.22 9.97 -1.07
C TYR A 64 -20.39 10.91 -0.72
N ASP A 65 -21.55 10.33 -0.44
CA ASP A 65 -22.81 11.09 -0.23
C ASP A 65 -22.70 12.14 0.86
N GLU A 66 -21.92 11.91 1.89
CA GLU A 66 -21.67 12.85 2.99
C GLU A 66 -20.98 14.13 2.51
N PHE A 67 -20.13 14.06 1.49
CA PHE A 67 -19.46 15.21 0.89
C PHE A 67 -20.34 15.92 -0.13
N LYS A 68 -21.17 15.21 -0.88
CA LYS A 68 -22.08 15.77 -1.89
C LYS A 68 -23.25 16.56 -1.30
N LYS A 69 -23.80 16.07 -0.19
CA LYS A 69 -25.06 16.55 0.39
C LYS A 69 -24.87 17.44 1.62
N SER A 70 -23.63 17.66 2.03
CA SER A 70 -23.35 18.36 3.27
C SER A 70 -23.05 19.83 3.00
N ASP A 71 -23.92 20.73 3.48
CA ASP A 71 -23.61 22.16 3.62
C ASP A 71 -22.39 22.40 4.54
N SER A 72 -22.00 21.36 5.26
CA SER A 72 -20.84 21.39 6.15
C SER A 72 -19.52 21.30 5.41
N TRP A 73 -19.45 20.77 4.17
CA TRP A 73 -18.24 20.69 3.38
C TRP A 73 -18.10 21.89 2.43
N ASN A 74 -16.98 22.59 2.51
CA ASN A 74 -16.70 23.76 1.71
C ASN A 74 -15.19 24.02 1.54
N SER A 75 -14.86 24.98 0.66
CA SER A 75 -13.46 25.33 0.36
C SER A 75 -12.65 25.77 1.58
N GLY A 76 -13.26 26.44 2.55
CA GLY A 76 -12.56 26.87 3.76
C GLY A 76 -12.13 25.68 4.63
N LYS A 77 -12.98 24.64 4.75
CA LYS A 77 -12.62 23.40 5.46
C LYS A 77 -11.60 22.58 4.68
N TYR A 78 -11.75 22.51 3.35
CA TYR A 78 -10.76 21.88 2.49
C TYR A 78 -9.38 22.51 2.66
N CYS A 79 -9.26 23.83 2.57
CA CYS A 79 -7.97 24.51 2.74
C CYS A 79 -7.33 24.24 4.10
N LYS A 80 -8.11 24.25 5.19
CA LYS A 80 -7.61 23.94 6.52
C LYS A 80 -7.17 22.47 6.66
N ARG A 81 -7.89 21.56 6.01
CA ARG A 81 -7.53 20.14 5.99
C ARG A 81 -6.26 19.90 5.19
N LEU A 82 -6.13 20.58 4.04
CA LEU A 82 -4.92 20.55 3.20
C LEU A 82 -3.69 21.06 3.96
N GLU A 83 -3.83 22.21 4.66
CA GLU A 83 -2.78 22.75 5.51
C GLU A 83 -2.31 21.73 6.55
N ARG A 84 -3.25 21.12 7.30
CA ARG A 84 -2.94 20.10 8.30
C ARG A 84 -2.25 18.88 7.73
N LEU A 85 -2.73 18.36 6.57
CA LEU A 85 -2.08 17.25 5.88
C LEU A 85 -0.63 17.60 5.54
N CYS A 86 -0.41 18.77 4.96
CA CYS A 86 0.94 19.21 4.58
C CYS A 86 1.85 19.45 5.80
N GLU A 87 1.30 19.91 6.93
CA GLU A 87 2.05 20.01 8.20
C GLU A 87 2.50 18.63 8.68
N VAL A 88 1.62 17.62 8.63
CA VAL A 88 1.98 16.24 8.99
C VAL A 88 3.04 15.70 8.05
N MET A 89 2.89 15.85 6.73
CA MET A 89 3.90 15.42 5.76
C MET A 89 5.27 16.07 6.04
N LYS A 90 5.30 17.35 6.41
CA LYS A 90 6.53 18.06 6.80
C LYS A 90 7.12 17.52 8.11
N SER A 91 6.28 17.17 9.08
CA SER A 91 6.71 16.57 10.34
C SER A 91 7.31 15.18 10.14
N LEU A 92 6.65 14.32 9.34
CA LEU A 92 7.16 13.00 8.98
C LEU A 92 8.51 13.10 8.23
N ASN A 93 8.67 14.13 7.40
CA ASN A 93 9.91 14.45 6.68
C ASN A 93 10.54 13.24 5.95
N SER A 94 9.73 12.26 5.56
CA SER A 94 10.18 11.06 4.87
C SER A 94 10.59 11.36 3.42
N ASP A 95 11.56 10.63 2.90
CA ASP A 95 12.05 10.79 1.52
C ASP A 95 11.01 10.35 0.49
N VAL A 96 10.23 9.33 0.86
CA VAL A 96 9.10 8.85 0.08
C VAL A 96 7.87 8.78 0.98
N ILE A 97 6.76 9.37 0.55
CA ILE A 97 5.47 9.34 1.24
C ILE A 97 4.40 8.76 0.30
N VAL A 98 3.70 7.76 0.78
CA VAL A 98 2.53 7.18 0.11
C VAL A 98 1.28 7.64 0.85
N LEU A 99 0.30 8.15 0.11
CA LEU A 99 -1.00 8.56 0.63
C LEU A 99 -2.10 7.77 -0.06
N GLU A 100 -3.00 7.18 0.71
CA GLU A 100 -4.22 6.56 0.22
C GLU A 100 -5.41 7.49 0.48
N GLU A 101 -6.52 7.22 -0.21
CA GLU A 101 -7.78 7.98 -0.12
C GLU A 101 -7.72 9.41 -0.64
N ILE A 102 -6.83 9.70 -1.56
CA ILE A 102 -6.79 10.96 -2.29
C ILE A 102 -7.84 10.94 -3.41
N GLU A 103 -8.66 11.98 -3.50
CA GLU A 103 -9.72 12.07 -4.52
C GLU A 103 -9.19 12.13 -5.94
N SER A 104 -8.27 13.05 -6.22
CA SER A 104 -7.95 13.42 -7.58
C SER A 104 -6.52 13.94 -7.75
N ILE A 105 -6.10 14.02 -9.02
CA ILE A 105 -4.81 14.64 -9.36
C ILE A 105 -4.79 16.14 -9.00
N SER A 106 -5.95 16.84 -8.99
CA SER A 106 -6.02 18.24 -8.56
C SER A 106 -5.69 18.38 -7.06
N VAL A 107 -6.18 17.47 -6.22
CA VAL A 107 -5.79 17.43 -4.79
C VAL A 107 -4.30 17.23 -4.63
N VAL A 108 -3.71 16.30 -5.40
CA VAL A 108 -2.25 16.09 -5.39
C VAL A 108 -1.48 17.34 -5.80
N GLN A 109 -2.00 18.07 -6.81
CA GLN A 109 -1.40 19.34 -7.23
C GLN A 109 -1.51 20.42 -6.14
N ASP A 110 -2.65 20.51 -5.46
CA ASP A 110 -2.85 21.46 -4.36
C ASP A 110 -1.88 21.17 -3.20
N ILE A 111 -1.68 19.88 -2.83
CA ILE A 111 -0.67 19.45 -1.85
C ILE A 111 0.72 19.90 -2.30
N SER A 112 1.10 19.62 -3.55
CA SER A 112 2.42 19.98 -4.08
C SER A 112 2.65 21.48 -4.07
N ASN A 113 1.65 22.27 -4.50
CA ASN A 113 1.73 23.73 -4.49
C ASN A 113 1.91 24.27 -3.06
N TYR A 114 1.12 23.78 -2.10
CA TYR A 114 1.23 24.20 -0.70
C TYR A 114 2.61 23.89 -0.10
N LEU A 115 3.18 22.73 -0.44
CA LEU A 115 4.51 22.34 0.04
C LEU A 115 5.64 23.19 -0.55
N VAL A 116 5.49 23.68 -1.80
CA VAL A 116 6.48 24.53 -2.48
C VAL A 116 6.39 25.99 -2.03
N ASP A 117 5.17 26.52 -1.86
CA ASP A 117 4.93 27.93 -1.54
C ASP A 117 5.23 28.29 -0.08
N GLY A 118 5.34 27.30 0.79
CA GLY A 118 5.65 27.50 2.20
C GLY A 118 7.10 27.90 2.49
N LYS A 119 7.39 28.28 3.77
CA LYS A 119 8.76 28.51 4.28
C LYS A 119 9.52 27.20 4.51
N TRP A 120 9.16 26.15 3.80
CA TRP A 120 9.81 24.85 3.87
C TRP A 120 11.14 24.87 3.14
N ASP A 121 12.10 24.11 3.63
CA ASP A 121 13.40 23.96 2.97
C ASP A 121 13.21 23.30 1.60
N LYS A 122 13.49 24.04 0.54
CA LYS A 122 13.29 23.57 -0.84
C LYS A 122 14.09 22.32 -1.19
N SER A 123 15.20 22.06 -0.49
CA SER A 123 16.00 20.84 -0.67
C SER A 123 15.26 19.58 -0.19
N LYS A 124 14.22 19.76 0.63
CA LYS A 124 13.38 18.71 1.18
C LYS A 124 12.05 18.51 0.43
N ASN A 125 11.85 19.24 -0.67
CA ASN A 125 10.64 19.11 -1.47
C ASN A 125 10.54 17.73 -2.14
N TRP A 126 9.31 17.23 -2.27
CA TRP A 126 9.01 16.07 -3.10
C TRP A 126 8.80 16.50 -4.53
N ASN A 127 9.86 16.39 -5.34
CA ASN A 127 9.85 16.89 -6.72
C ASN A 127 9.19 15.93 -7.71
N TYR A 128 8.95 14.68 -7.29
CA TYR A 128 8.37 13.62 -8.12
C TYR A 128 7.10 13.12 -7.48
N VAL A 129 5.99 13.19 -8.21
CA VAL A 129 4.68 12.83 -7.71
C VAL A 129 3.96 11.94 -8.70
N CYS A 130 3.34 10.87 -8.21
CA CYS A 130 2.49 9.97 -8.97
C CYS A 130 1.11 9.88 -8.35
N PHE A 131 0.09 9.66 -9.16
CA PHE A 131 -1.27 9.43 -8.71
C PHE A 131 -1.96 8.37 -9.58
N ALA A 132 -2.74 7.50 -8.96
CA ALA A 132 -3.56 6.52 -9.65
C ALA A 132 -4.94 6.38 -9.00
N ARG A 133 -5.98 6.46 -9.83
CA ARG A 133 -7.38 6.20 -9.47
C ARG A 133 -8.08 5.50 -10.63
N ASN A 134 -8.86 4.48 -10.37
CA ASN A 134 -9.68 3.85 -11.40
C ASN A 134 -10.92 4.70 -11.72
N LYS A 135 -11.36 4.62 -12.98
CA LYS A 135 -12.64 5.16 -13.36
C LYS A 135 -13.77 4.47 -12.57
N GLY A 136 -14.61 5.26 -11.89
CA GLY A 136 -15.70 4.76 -11.05
C GLY A 136 -15.33 4.47 -9.61
N THR A 137 -14.09 4.77 -9.18
CA THR A 137 -13.74 4.90 -7.75
C THR A 137 -13.68 6.37 -7.36
N SER A 138 -14.04 6.67 -6.11
CA SER A 138 -14.04 8.05 -5.58
C SER A 138 -12.65 8.50 -5.16
N ILE A 139 -11.78 7.57 -4.84
CA ILE A 139 -10.47 7.79 -4.23
C ILE A 139 -9.41 6.92 -4.89
N GLY A 140 -8.18 7.38 -4.83
CA GLY A 140 -6.98 6.71 -5.35
C GLY A 140 -5.80 6.85 -4.39
N CYS A 141 -4.60 6.53 -4.89
CA CYS A 141 -3.35 6.60 -4.15
C CYS A 141 -2.39 7.57 -4.81
N ALA A 142 -1.57 8.24 -3.99
CA ALA A 142 -0.52 9.14 -4.44
C ALA A 142 0.83 8.76 -3.83
N VAL A 143 1.91 8.96 -4.58
CA VAL A 143 3.29 8.80 -4.11
C VAL A 143 4.01 10.12 -4.30
N PHE A 144 4.61 10.62 -3.24
CA PHE A 144 5.47 11.80 -3.21
C PHE A 144 6.90 11.32 -2.96
N SER A 145 7.84 11.66 -3.85
CA SER A 145 9.22 11.20 -3.76
C SER A 145 10.21 12.36 -3.96
N ARG A 146 11.27 12.35 -3.16
CA ARG A 146 12.46 13.21 -3.38
C ARG A 146 13.35 12.66 -4.48
N TYR A 147 13.26 11.36 -4.76
CA TYR A 147 14.03 10.67 -5.78
C TYR A 147 13.27 10.53 -7.09
N PRO A 148 13.98 10.48 -8.23
CA PRO A 148 13.35 10.36 -9.54
C PRO A 148 12.49 9.13 -9.70
N VAL A 149 11.27 9.33 -10.20
CA VAL A 149 10.38 8.24 -10.61
C VAL A 149 10.72 7.85 -12.05
N LYS A 150 11.09 6.60 -12.27
CA LYS A 150 11.41 6.04 -13.60
C LYS A 150 10.17 5.52 -14.31
N LYS A 151 9.25 4.90 -13.56
CA LYS A 151 8.14 4.17 -14.15
C LYS A 151 6.93 4.16 -13.23
N LEU A 152 5.75 4.30 -13.83
CA LEU A 152 4.46 4.09 -13.20
C LEU A 152 3.68 3.07 -14.03
N LEU A 153 3.26 1.98 -13.40
CA LEU A 153 2.31 1.01 -13.97
C LEU A 153 1.07 0.94 -13.09
N ILE A 154 -0.07 0.69 -13.72
CA ILE A 154 -1.35 0.55 -13.05
C ILE A 154 -1.93 -0.79 -13.42
N HIS A 155 -2.16 -1.63 -12.42
CA HIS A 155 -2.73 -2.96 -12.59
C HIS A 155 -4.16 -2.96 -12.07
N ASN A 156 -5.09 -3.22 -12.98
CA ASN A 156 -6.50 -3.27 -12.66
C ASN A 156 -6.92 -4.72 -12.38
N LEU A 157 -7.78 -4.87 -11.38
CA LEU A 157 -8.49 -6.11 -11.18
C LEU A 157 -9.73 -6.12 -12.07
N ASP A 158 -9.83 -7.11 -12.97
CA ASP A 158 -11.01 -7.36 -13.80
C ASP A 158 -11.36 -8.85 -13.72
N ILE A 159 -12.19 -9.19 -12.76
CA ILE A 159 -12.56 -10.57 -12.44
C ILE A 159 -14.04 -10.78 -12.72
N ARG A 160 -14.35 -11.87 -13.42
CA ARG A 160 -15.70 -12.33 -13.68
C ARG A 160 -15.99 -13.57 -12.86
N VAL A 161 -16.57 -13.37 -11.69
CA VAL A 161 -17.06 -14.46 -10.86
C VAL A 161 -18.53 -14.72 -11.18
N GLN A 162 -18.88 -15.99 -11.41
CA GLN A 162 -20.25 -16.36 -11.76
C GLN A 162 -21.24 -15.88 -10.69
N LYS A 163 -22.24 -15.10 -11.09
CA LYS A 163 -23.31 -14.51 -10.25
C LYS A 163 -22.87 -13.44 -9.24
N VAL A 164 -21.61 -13.02 -9.21
CA VAL A 164 -21.13 -11.95 -8.34
C VAL A 164 -20.57 -10.82 -9.19
N LYS A 165 -21.12 -9.63 -9.01
CA LYS A 165 -20.63 -8.43 -9.70
C LYS A 165 -19.44 -7.85 -8.92
N GLN A 166 -18.30 -7.71 -9.60
CA GLN A 166 -17.14 -7.06 -9.03
C GLN A 166 -17.47 -5.62 -8.66
N PRO A 167 -17.18 -5.16 -7.41
CA PRO A 167 -17.25 -3.74 -7.07
C PRO A 167 -16.15 -2.97 -7.79
N SER A 168 -16.28 -1.65 -7.83
CA SER A 168 -15.18 -0.79 -8.27
C SER A 168 -14.02 -0.89 -7.27
N CYS A 169 -12.95 -1.59 -7.66
CA CYS A 169 -11.74 -1.71 -6.87
C CYS A 169 -10.73 -0.62 -7.24
N ARG A 170 -9.99 -0.12 -6.26
CA ARG A 170 -8.82 0.74 -6.50
C ARG A 170 -7.74 -0.08 -7.20
N PRO A 171 -6.93 0.54 -8.09
CA PRO A 171 -5.89 -0.19 -8.80
C PRO A 171 -4.72 -0.53 -7.88
N LEU A 172 -3.98 -1.58 -8.20
CA LEU A 172 -2.63 -1.78 -7.70
C LEU A 172 -1.70 -0.83 -8.47
N MET A 173 -1.03 0.06 -7.78
CA MET A 173 -0.11 1.04 -8.37
C MET A 173 1.32 0.56 -8.16
N GLN A 174 2.08 0.37 -9.26
CA GLN A 174 3.48 -0.02 -9.22
C GLN A 174 4.34 1.18 -9.65
N VAL A 175 5.20 1.66 -8.75
CA VAL A 175 6.08 2.81 -8.99
C VAL A 175 7.52 2.37 -8.85
N THR A 176 8.35 2.64 -9.86
CA THR A 176 9.79 2.41 -9.79
C THR A 176 10.49 3.74 -9.53
N ILE A 177 11.18 3.85 -8.41
CA ILE A 177 11.96 5.00 -7.97
C ILE A 177 13.44 4.67 -8.12
N ASN A 178 14.20 5.58 -8.70
CA ASN A 178 15.65 5.43 -8.80
C ASN A 178 16.34 6.08 -7.60
N ILE A 179 17.09 5.29 -6.86
CA ILE A 179 17.85 5.73 -5.69
C ILE A 179 19.32 5.37 -5.91
N ASP A 180 20.12 6.35 -6.30
CA ASP A 180 21.57 6.18 -6.53
C ASP A 180 21.88 4.91 -7.36
N GLU A 181 21.28 4.81 -8.56
CA GLU A 181 21.39 3.70 -9.52
C GLU A 181 20.73 2.37 -9.12
N LYS A 182 20.14 2.28 -7.92
CA LYS A 182 19.31 1.17 -7.53
C LYS A 182 17.83 1.48 -7.76
N ASP A 183 17.07 0.49 -8.14
CA ASP A 183 15.63 0.62 -8.33
C ASP A 183 14.89 0.10 -7.09
N LEU A 184 14.12 1.02 -6.49
CA LEU A 184 13.12 0.70 -5.48
C LEU A 184 11.76 0.61 -6.14
N VAL A 185 11.14 -0.56 -6.10
CA VAL A 185 9.81 -0.80 -6.66
C VAL A 185 8.78 -0.79 -5.55
N LEU A 186 7.84 0.13 -5.62
CA LEU A 186 6.71 0.23 -4.70
C LEU A 186 5.48 -0.43 -5.34
N PHE A 187 4.82 -1.32 -4.61
CA PHE A 187 3.47 -1.78 -4.89
C PHE A 187 2.54 -1.13 -3.87
N VAL A 188 1.83 -0.08 -4.30
CA VAL A 188 0.90 0.67 -3.46
C VAL A 188 -0.49 0.06 -3.56
N ASN A 189 -1.04 -0.30 -2.42
CA ASN A 189 -2.29 -1.02 -2.28
C ASN A 189 -3.31 -0.15 -1.53
N HIS A 190 -4.57 -0.28 -1.91
CA HIS A 190 -5.71 0.09 -1.09
C HIS A 190 -6.84 -0.88 -1.45
N TRP A 191 -6.93 -1.96 -0.67
CA TRP A 191 -7.83 -3.06 -0.98
C TRP A 191 -9.28 -2.75 -0.67
N LYS A 192 -10.18 -3.67 -1.05
CA LYS A 192 -11.62 -3.54 -0.81
C LYS A 192 -11.88 -3.53 0.70
N SER A 193 -12.53 -2.45 1.15
CA SER A 193 -12.92 -2.29 2.56
C SER A 193 -13.90 -3.39 3.00
N LYS A 194 -13.97 -3.62 4.33
CA LYS A 194 -14.93 -4.51 4.97
C LYS A 194 -16.38 -3.99 4.91
N SER A 195 -16.58 -2.78 4.38
CA SER A 195 -17.90 -2.19 4.18
C SER A 195 -18.75 -3.01 3.21
N GLY A 196 -19.94 -3.39 3.64
CA GLY A 196 -20.82 -4.33 2.95
C GLY A 196 -20.75 -5.76 3.48
N GLY A 197 -20.01 -5.98 4.58
CA GLY A 197 -19.78 -7.26 5.23
C GLY A 197 -18.34 -7.74 5.03
N GLU A 198 -17.70 -8.14 6.12
CA GLU A 198 -16.31 -8.61 6.08
C GLU A 198 -16.18 -9.90 5.25
N ILE A 199 -17.08 -10.86 5.48
CA ILE A 199 -17.11 -12.15 4.78
C ILE A 199 -17.48 -11.95 3.30
N GLU A 200 -18.49 -11.12 3.02
CA GLU A 200 -18.99 -10.86 1.66
C GLU A 200 -17.98 -10.15 0.79
N THR A 201 -17.08 -9.40 1.39
CA THR A 201 -16.05 -8.63 0.68
C THR A 201 -14.69 -9.33 0.61
N GLU A 202 -14.50 -10.43 1.36
CA GLU A 202 -13.21 -11.13 1.47
C GLU A 202 -12.70 -11.65 0.13
N ILE A 203 -13.58 -12.17 -0.71
CA ILE A 203 -13.24 -12.66 -2.05
C ILE A 203 -12.49 -11.61 -2.89
N TRP A 204 -12.80 -10.33 -2.71
CA TRP A 204 -12.15 -9.25 -3.47
C TRP A 204 -10.75 -8.95 -2.94
N ARG A 205 -10.54 -9.05 -1.63
CA ARG A 205 -9.20 -8.98 -1.02
C ARG A 205 -8.33 -10.15 -1.43
N ASP A 206 -8.90 -11.37 -1.51
CA ASP A 206 -8.20 -12.55 -2.01
C ASP A 206 -7.71 -12.35 -3.45
N TRP A 207 -8.55 -11.78 -4.33
CA TRP A 207 -8.14 -11.48 -5.69
C TRP A 207 -7.10 -10.35 -5.79
N GLN A 208 -7.20 -9.35 -4.91
CA GLN A 208 -6.21 -8.27 -4.85
C GLN A 208 -4.87 -8.77 -4.32
N GLU A 209 -4.88 -9.68 -3.35
CA GLU A 209 -3.68 -10.39 -2.88
C GLU A 209 -3.03 -11.21 -4.01
N ALA A 210 -3.81 -12.00 -4.73
CA ALA A 210 -3.32 -12.81 -5.83
C ALA A 210 -2.71 -11.95 -6.96
N LEU A 211 -3.35 -10.81 -7.27
CA LEU A 211 -2.81 -9.85 -8.23
C LEU A 211 -1.46 -9.28 -7.76
N LEU A 212 -1.37 -8.87 -6.50
CA LEU A 212 -0.14 -8.34 -5.91
C LEU A 212 0.98 -9.37 -5.96
N GLY A 213 0.74 -10.59 -5.50
CA GLY A 213 1.73 -11.67 -5.49
C GLY A 213 2.20 -12.04 -6.88
N GLU A 214 1.29 -12.14 -7.87
CA GLU A 214 1.63 -12.39 -9.26
C GLU A 214 2.52 -11.29 -9.83
N ARG A 215 2.18 -10.01 -9.62
CA ARG A 215 2.96 -8.89 -10.13
C ARG A 215 4.33 -8.81 -9.48
N LEU A 216 4.42 -9.09 -8.18
CA LEU A 216 5.70 -9.16 -7.46
C LEU A 216 6.61 -10.24 -8.04
N VAL A 217 6.11 -11.47 -8.19
CA VAL A 217 6.90 -12.59 -8.73
C VAL A 217 7.32 -12.32 -10.18
N CYS A 218 6.39 -11.81 -11.01
CA CYS A 218 6.71 -11.46 -12.38
C CYS A 218 7.81 -10.38 -12.46
N ASP A 219 7.69 -9.30 -11.70
CA ASP A 219 8.69 -8.21 -11.74
C ASP A 219 10.05 -8.68 -11.21
N PHE A 220 10.06 -9.45 -10.12
CA PHE A 220 11.27 -10.01 -9.54
C PHE A 220 12.01 -10.95 -10.50
N SER A 221 11.31 -11.75 -11.28
CA SER A 221 11.92 -12.65 -12.28
C SER A 221 12.70 -11.90 -13.37
N PHE A 222 12.36 -10.64 -13.63
CA PHE A 222 13.09 -9.79 -14.58
C PHE A 222 14.24 -9.01 -13.93
N SER A 223 14.22 -8.81 -12.61
CA SER A 223 15.23 -8.01 -11.91
C SER A 223 15.35 -8.39 -10.43
N GLU A 224 16.07 -9.46 -10.16
CA GLU A 224 16.35 -9.95 -8.80
C GLU A 224 17.13 -8.94 -7.92
N LYS A 225 17.74 -7.93 -8.56
CA LYS A 225 18.53 -6.90 -7.86
C LYS A 225 17.66 -5.76 -7.30
N ASN A 226 16.40 -5.66 -7.72
CA ASN A 226 15.51 -4.62 -7.25
C ASN A 226 15.15 -4.83 -5.77
N ALA A 227 14.92 -3.72 -5.09
CA ALA A 227 14.35 -3.66 -3.77
C ALA A 227 12.85 -3.43 -3.87
N TYR A 228 12.04 -4.18 -3.12
CA TYR A 228 10.59 -4.11 -3.22
C TYR A 228 9.94 -3.71 -1.91
N VAL A 229 9.01 -2.75 -1.97
CA VAL A 229 8.09 -2.39 -0.88
C VAL A 229 6.66 -2.63 -1.35
N LEU A 230 5.88 -3.34 -0.53
CA LEU A 230 4.45 -3.51 -0.72
C LEU A 230 3.78 -2.78 0.44
N CYS A 231 3.06 -1.71 0.17
CA CYS A 231 2.53 -0.83 1.22
C CYS A 231 1.09 -0.40 0.95
N GLY A 232 0.45 0.11 1.98
CA GLY A 232 -0.89 0.68 1.94
C GLY A 232 -1.87 0.06 2.91
N ASP A 233 -3.14 0.43 2.74
CA ASP A 233 -4.27 -0.14 3.45
C ASP A 233 -4.76 -1.41 2.75
N PHE A 234 -4.46 -2.56 3.34
CA PHE A 234 -4.87 -3.87 2.83
C PHE A 234 -6.28 -4.26 3.27
N ASN A 235 -6.91 -3.48 4.16
CA ASN A 235 -8.21 -3.82 4.76
C ASN A 235 -8.27 -5.28 5.27
N ARG A 236 -7.10 -5.84 5.57
CA ARG A 236 -6.86 -7.17 6.12
C ARG A 236 -5.76 -7.06 7.15
N SER A 237 -5.97 -7.62 8.34
CA SER A 237 -4.98 -7.60 9.39
C SER A 237 -3.73 -8.40 8.99
N VAL A 238 -2.55 -7.96 9.45
CA VAL A 238 -1.30 -8.65 9.12
C VAL A 238 -1.34 -10.12 9.58
N GLU A 239 -2.04 -10.42 10.65
CA GLU A 239 -2.22 -11.75 11.20
C GLU A 239 -3.00 -12.68 10.24
N ASP A 240 -3.87 -12.13 9.40
CA ASP A 240 -4.69 -12.91 8.45
C ASP A 240 -3.87 -13.40 7.25
N PHE A 241 -2.72 -12.79 6.96
CA PHE A 241 -1.78 -13.29 5.95
C PHE A 241 -0.98 -14.50 6.44
N VAL A 242 -0.89 -14.69 7.76
CA VAL A 242 -0.11 -15.78 8.39
C VAL A 242 -0.91 -17.07 8.48
N CYS A 243 -2.22 -17.06 8.14
CA CYS A 243 -3.16 -18.15 8.40
C CYS A 243 -2.79 -19.47 7.72
N ASN A 244 -2.63 -20.48 8.56
CA ASN A 244 -2.97 -21.92 8.47
C ASN A 244 -2.66 -22.71 7.18
N PHE A 245 -1.78 -22.23 6.34
CA PHE A 245 -1.19 -23.08 5.32
C PHE A 245 0.10 -23.69 5.88
N ASP A 246 0.37 -24.95 5.58
CA ASP A 246 1.66 -25.58 5.87
C ASP A 246 2.75 -24.60 5.46
N ARG A 247 3.33 -23.91 6.46
CA ARG A 247 4.36 -22.89 6.24
C ARG A 247 5.46 -23.52 5.40
N LYS A 248 5.77 -22.90 4.27
CA LYS A 248 6.98 -23.31 3.58
C LYS A 248 8.16 -23.14 4.53
N PRO A 249 9.14 -24.07 4.51
CA PRO A 249 10.31 -23.99 5.38
C PRO A 249 11.08 -22.66 5.30
N GLU A 250 10.87 -21.92 4.21
CA GLU A 250 11.57 -20.65 3.94
C GLU A 250 10.93 -19.45 4.65
N CYS A 251 9.69 -19.56 5.15
CA CYS A 251 9.03 -18.46 5.86
C CYS A 251 9.41 -18.48 7.35
N THR A 252 10.05 -17.41 7.81
CA THR A 252 10.31 -17.17 9.23
C THR A 252 9.05 -16.63 9.95
N ASP A 253 9.13 -16.50 11.28
CA ASP A 253 8.01 -15.94 12.06
C ASP A 253 7.72 -14.47 11.75
N ALA A 254 8.70 -13.74 11.21
CA ALA A 254 8.55 -12.35 10.76
C ALA A 254 8.04 -12.21 9.31
N ASN A 255 7.74 -13.31 8.63
CA ASN A 255 7.27 -13.29 7.25
C ASN A 255 5.78 -13.60 7.16
N VAL A 256 5.14 -13.01 6.16
CA VAL A 256 3.79 -13.36 5.72
C VAL A 256 3.85 -14.03 4.36
N ALA A 257 2.91 -14.92 4.09
CA ALA A 257 2.77 -15.59 2.81
C ALA A 257 1.65 -14.94 1.99
N LEU A 258 2.00 -14.34 0.86
CA LEU A 258 1.04 -13.80 -0.10
C LEU A 258 0.73 -14.84 -1.17
N ARG A 259 -0.53 -14.95 -1.57
CA ARG A 259 -0.92 -15.76 -2.74
C ARG A 259 -0.33 -15.15 -4.00
N ALA A 260 0.42 -15.95 -4.76
CA ALA A 260 0.99 -15.50 -6.03
C ALA A 260 0.12 -15.85 -7.24
N PHE A 261 -0.66 -16.96 -7.17
CA PHE A 261 -1.56 -17.42 -8.26
C PHE A 261 -2.85 -17.97 -7.69
N GLY A 262 -3.99 -17.49 -8.19
CA GLY A 262 -5.31 -17.78 -7.66
C GLY A 262 -5.82 -19.22 -7.83
N HIS A 263 -5.05 -20.15 -8.38
CA HIS A 263 -5.54 -21.47 -8.77
C HIS A 263 -4.81 -22.68 -8.19
N GLU A 264 -3.62 -22.52 -7.62
CA GLU A 264 -2.88 -23.63 -7.02
C GLU A 264 -2.55 -23.34 -5.56
N LYS A 265 -2.91 -24.29 -4.69
CA LYS A 265 -2.70 -24.20 -3.22
C LYS A 265 -1.23 -24.08 -2.78
N SER A 266 -0.28 -24.12 -3.69
CA SER A 266 1.15 -24.14 -3.41
C SER A 266 1.91 -22.90 -3.82
N ASN A 267 1.28 -21.92 -4.48
CA ASN A 267 1.96 -20.76 -5.01
C ASN A 267 1.80 -19.55 -4.06
N PHE A 268 2.73 -19.45 -3.13
CA PHE A 268 2.86 -18.31 -2.23
C PHE A 268 4.26 -17.68 -2.39
N VAL A 269 4.32 -16.37 -2.21
CA VAL A 269 5.56 -15.62 -2.03
C VAL A 269 5.65 -15.13 -0.60
N CYS A 270 6.78 -15.41 0.06
CA CYS A 270 7.03 -14.93 1.41
C CYS A 270 7.62 -13.53 1.36
N VAL A 271 7.01 -12.60 2.09
CA VAL A 271 7.50 -11.23 2.26
C VAL A 271 7.71 -10.94 3.74
N TYR A 272 8.68 -10.10 4.06
CA TYR A 272 8.96 -9.71 5.44
C TYR A 272 7.96 -8.65 5.91
N SER A 273 7.45 -8.83 7.14
CA SER A 273 6.59 -7.86 7.82
C SER A 273 7.25 -7.31 9.08
N PRO A 274 7.48 -6.02 9.19
CA PRO A 274 8.07 -5.41 10.38
C PRO A 274 7.13 -5.45 11.60
N TRP A 275 5.84 -5.65 11.42
CA TRP A 275 4.89 -5.79 12.53
C TRP A 275 5.27 -6.88 13.53
N PHE A 276 5.92 -7.95 13.07
CA PHE A 276 6.29 -9.08 13.93
C PHE A 276 7.61 -8.86 14.68
N ASP A 277 8.49 -7.99 14.19
CA ASP A 277 9.75 -7.65 14.84
C ASP A 277 9.63 -6.42 15.75
N PHE A 278 8.68 -5.50 15.45
CA PHE A 278 8.44 -4.27 16.20
C PHE A 278 7.07 -4.31 16.89
N SER A 279 6.84 -5.36 17.69
CA SER A 279 5.52 -5.78 18.19
C SER A 279 4.89 -4.90 19.29
N THR A 280 5.49 -3.77 19.68
CA THR A 280 4.97 -2.88 20.73
C THR A 280 3.73 -2.09 20.30
N GLU A 281 3.52 -1.94 19.00
CA GLU A 281 2.43 -1.15 18.46
C GLU A 281 1.13 -1.98 18.40
N LYS A 282 0.02 -1.36 18.82
CA LYS A 282 -1.28 -2.02 18.85
C LYS A 282 -1.89 -2.19 17.46
N GLY A 283 -1.73 -1.18 16.61
CA GLY A 283 -2.28 -1.12 15.26
C GLY A 283 -2.24 0.31 14.73
N SER A 284 -2.57 0.49 13.47
CA SER A 284 -2.68 1.79 12.81
C SER A 284 -4.11 2.30 12.72
N TYR A 285 -5.08 1.40 12.81
CA TYR A 285 -6.51 1.67 12.69
C TYR A 285 -7.26 1.25 13.96
N PHE A 286 -8.22 2.10 14.41
CA PHE A 286 -9.02 1.82 15.58
C PHE A 286 -10.51 1.87 15.26
N TYR A 287 -11.18 0.73 15.40
CA TYR A 287 -12.59 0.61 15.07
C TYR A 287 -13.35 -0.25 16.11
N ASN A 288 -14.51 0.21 16.56
CA ASN A 288 -15.36 -0.46 17.53
C ASN A 288 -14.62 -0.97 18.78
N GLY A 289 -13.67 -0.19 19.30
CA GLY A 289 -12.91 -0.53 20.50
C GLY A 289 -11.72 -1.48 20.25
N ASN A 290 -11.46 -1.87 19.00
CA ASN A 290 -10.39 -2.77 18.63
C ASN A 290 -9.35 -2.06 17.76
N TRP A 291 -8.08 -2.41 17.98
CA TRP A 291 -6.98 -2.04 17.13
C TRP A 291 -6.79 -3.06 16.02
N GLU A 292 -6.58 -2.59 14.79
CA GLU A 292 -6.32 -3.43 13.64
C GLU A 292 -4.99 -3.01 12.96
N ARG A 293 -4.24 -4.00 12.46
CA ARG A 293 -2.98 -3.84 11.71
C ARG A 293 -3.23 -4.02 10.22
N ILE A 294 -4.16 -3.22 9.68
CA ILE A 294 -4.60 -3.32 8.28
C ILE A 294 -3.74 -2.51 7.31
N ASP A 295 -3.02 -1.50 7.82
CA ASP A 295 -1.99 -0.81 7.06
C ASP A 295 -0.67 -1.58 7.20
N ASN A 296 0.04 -1.78 6.10
CA ASN A 296 1.25 -2.59 6.10
C ASN A 296 2.35 -1.98 5.22
N ILE A 297 3.61 -2.27 5.59
CA ILE A 297 4.80 -2.03 4.79
C ILE A 297 5.58 -3.35 4.77
N PHE A 298 5.42 -4.14 3.74
CA PHE A 298 6.19 -5.37 3.55
C PHE A 298 7.42 -5.11 2.70
N SER A 299 8.50 -5.86 2.92
CA SER A 299 9.67 -5.86 2.05
C SER A 299 9.92 -7.20 1.40
N PHE A 300 10.53 -7.16 0.21
CA PHE A 300 10.93 -8.34 -0.54
C PHE A 300 12.22 -8.08 -1.33
N GLY A 301 12.92 -9.15 -1.70
CA GLY A 301 14.20 -9.06 -2.39
C GLY A 301 15.34 -8.64 -1.44
N SER A 302 16.21 -7.73 -1.89
CA SER A 302 17.37 -7.28 -1.11
C SER A 302 17.05 -6.22 -0.04
N LEU A 303 15.80 -5.75 0.01
CA LEU A 303 15.39 -4.66 0.89
C LEU A 303 15.27 -5.11 2.34
N LYS A 304 15.86 -4.34 3.26
CA LYS A 304 15.64 -4.47 4.70
C LYS A 304 14.88 -3.27 5.24
N ILE A 305 14.01 -3.51 6.22
CA ILE A 305 13.28 -2.46 6.95
C ILE A 305 13.90 -2.33 8.35
N SER A 306 14.04 -1.10 8.80
CA SER A 306 14.44 -0.76 10.18
C SER A 306 13.66 0.42 10.71
N GLU A 307 13.67 0.58 12.03
CA GLU A 307 13.03 1.70 12.72
C GLU A 307 11.53 1.84 12.34
N PHE A 308 10.84 0.71 12.20
CA PHE A 308 9.40 0.70 11.92
C PHE A 308 8.62 1.14 13.16
N MET A 309 7.66 2.05 12.95
CA MET A 309 6.76 2.54 13.99
C MET A 309 5.44 3.04 13.42
N VAL A 310 4.44 3.10 14.29
CA VAL A 310 3.18 3.82 14.05
C VAL A 310 3.35 5.23 14.59
N GLU A 311 3.18 6.24 13.74
CA GLU A 311 3.25 7.65 14.16
C GLU A 311 1.94 8.03 14.85
N SER A 312 1.89 7.80 16.16
CA SER A 312 0.70 7.97 17.02
C SER A 312 0.85 9.10 18.03
N ASP A 313 1.69 10.11 17.74
CA ASP A 313 2.00 11.18 18.66
C ASP A 313 1.34 12.52 18.31
N GLY A 314 1.35 13.42 19.27
CA GLY A 314 1.01 14.83 19.13
C GLY A 314 -0.42 15.06 18.67
N LYS A 315 -0.58 15.74 17.51
CA LYS A 315 -1.87 16.20 17.00
C LYS A 315 -2.72 15.08 16.37
N LEU A 316 -2.11 13.92 16.07
CA LEU A 316 -2.78 12.82 15.37
C LEU A 316 -3.64 11.97 16.31
N VAL A 317 -3.44 12.08 17.61
CA VAL A 317 -4.03 11.21 18.62
C VAL A 317 -5.03 11.96 19.50
N LYS A 318 -6.12 11.30 19.88
CA LYS A 318 -7.06 11.77 20.91
C LYS A 318 -6.56 11.41 22.32
N GLU A 319 -7.24 11.95 23.33
CA GLU A 319 -6.96 11.65 24.74
C GLU A 319 -7.07 10.17 25.09
N ASP A 320 -7.93 9.41 24.38
CA ASP A 320 -8.11 7.96 24.56
C ASP A 320 -7.05 7.12 23.82
N GLY A 321 -6.10 7.76 23.15
CA GLY A 321 -5.05 7.12 22.38
C GLY A 321 -5.45 6.73 20.96
N SER A 322 -6.72 6.86 20.56
CA SER A 322 -7.19 6.53 19.22
C SER A 322 -6.83 7.62 18.19
N PRO A 323 -6.82 7.30 16.87
CA PRO A 323 -6.61 8.29 15.82
C PRO A 323 -7.61 9.43 15.90
N PHE A 324 -7.12 10.66 15.71
CA PHE A 324 -7.98 11.83 15.63
C PHE A 324 -8.62 11.94 14.25
N LYS A 325 -9.61 11.08 14.04
CA LYS A 325 -10.42 11.00 12.83
C LYS A 325 -10.94 12.35 12.36
N TYR A 326 -10.84 12.61 11.05
CA TYR A 326 -11.43 13.81 10.45
C TYR A 326 -12.96 13.79 10.50
N SER A 327 -13.54 14.93 10.86
CA SER A 327 -14.98 15.14 10.86
C SER A 327 -15.37 16.31 9.92
N ILE A 328 -16.18 16.03 8.92
CA ILE A 328 -16.68 17.05 7.99
C ILE A 328 -17.58 18.08 8.68
N TYR A 329 -18.22 17.72 9.80
CA TYR A 329 -19.17 18.58 10.51
C TYR A 329 -18.49 19.77 11.19
N ASN A 330 -17.45 19.51 11.97
CA ASN A 330 -16.67 20.56 12.66
C ASN A 330 -15.40 20.96 11.90
N GLY A 331 -14.95 20.17 10.93
CA GLY A 331 -13.73 20.39 10.17
C GLY A 331 -12.45 20.12 10.97
N GLU A 332 -12.53 19.31 12.03
CA GLU A 332 -11.40 18.96 12.90
C GLU A 332 -10.92 17.54 12.63
N GLY A 333 -9.73 17.21 13.15
CA GLY A 333 -9.10 15.91 13.01
C GLY A 333 -8.21 15.77 11.77
N TYR A 334 -7.69 14.57 11.57
CA TYR A 334 -6.71 14.22 10.54
C TYR A 334 -7.16 12.99 9.74
N SER A 335 -7.06 11.80 10.34
CA SER A 335 -7.47 10.53 9.76
C SER A 335 -7.90 9.54 10.85
N ASP A 336 -8.67 8.53 10.48
CA ASP A 336 -8.98 7.37 11.32
C ASP A 336 -7.87 6.30 11.29
N HIS A 337 -6.81 6.53 10.51
CA HIS A 337 -5.58 5.76 10.51
C HIS A 337 -4.40 6.59 10.99
N PHE A 338 -3.43 5.94 11.62
CA PHE A 338 -2.12 6.50 11.89
C PHE A 338 -1.15 6.24 10.74
N PRO A 339 -0.21 7.16 10.44
CA PRO A 339 0.87 6.88 9.51
C PRO A 339 1.77 5.74 10.00
N LEU A 340 2.19 4.89 9.10
CA LEU A 340 3.31 3.98 9.29
C LEU A 340 4.60 4.62 8.78
N VAL A 341 5.66 4.55 9.55
CA VAL A 341 6.98 5.09 9.17
C VAL A 341 8.07 4.06 9.37
N CYS A 342 9.08 4.07 8.52
CA CYS A 342 10.24 3.20 8.64
C CYS A 342 11.44 3.74 7.86
N ASN A 343 12.58 3.08 8.01
CA ASN A 343 13.71 3.26 7.13
C ASN A 343 13.91 2.03 6.24
N LEU A 344 14.07 2.29 4.96
CA LEU A 344 14.41 1.32 3.93
C LEU A 344 15.93 1.31 3.75
N LEU A 345 16.56 0.14 3.82
CA LEU A 345 17.99 -0.06 3.66
C LEU A 345 18.23 -0.80 2.34
N LEU A 346 18.75 -0.06 1.33
CA LEU A 346 18.96 -0.54 -0.04
C LEU A 346 20.42 -0.97 -0.26
#